data_a69edf7108433b14fac2fafe22be98da
#
_entry.id   a69edf7108433b14fac2fafe22be98da
#
_cell.length_a   1.000
_cell.length_b   1.000
_cell.length_c   1.000
_cell.angle_alpha   90.00
_cell.angle_beta   90.00
_cell.angle_gamma   90.00
#
_symmetry.space_group_name_H-M   'P 1'
#
loop_
_entity.id
_entity.type
_entity.pdbx_description
1 polymer ?
#
loop_
_entity_poly.entity_id
_entity_poly.type
_entity_poly.pdbx_seq_one_letter_code
_entity_poly.pdbx_strand_id
1 'polypeptide(L)'
;MKNLKSKIKKIDDTEALKNQLTRALADYDNLRKRTDEEKTLWIKFSSQTIITKLLAILDMLESAQVHLKDQGLAIAILEFKKVLNDEGVEEIAPIEGDEFNHEFMEAIEVVKGKSDNKVVEVVLPGWKFTDGSVIRHAKVKVSKK
;
A
#
# COMPACT_ATOMS: atom_id res chain seq x y z
N MET A 1 1.96 -50.23 -47.83
CA MET A 1 1.41 -48.86 -47.77
C MET A 1 0.54 -48.58 -46.50
N LYS A 2 -0.26 -49.50 -45.98
CA LYS A 2 -1.07 -49.27 -44.75
C LYS A 2 -0.20 -49.00 -43.50
N ASN A 3 0.95 -49.64 -43.34
CA ASN A 3 1.83 -49.49 -42.17
C ASN A 3 2.56 -48.11 -42.09
N LEU A 4 2.84 -47.48 -43.24
CA LEU A 4 3.47 -46.18 -43.29
C LEU A 4 2.48 -45.06 -42.90
N LYS A 5 1.24 -45.14 -43.40
CA LYS A 5 0.18 -44.16 -43.05
C LYS A 5 -0.19 -44.18 -41.56
N SER A 6 -0.17 -45.38 -40.90
CA SER A 6 -0.43 -45.47 -39.46
C SER A 6 0.74 -44.94 -38.60
N LYS A 7 1.99 -45.09 -39.05
CA LYS A 7 3.16 -44.49 -38.41
C LYS A 7 3.19 -42.97 -38.53
N ILE A 8 2.87 -42.42 -39.69
CA ILE A 8 2.78 -40.98 -39.91
C ILE A 8 1.70 -40.36 -39.04
N LYS A 9 0.51 -40.99 -39.00
CA LYS A 9 -0.58 -40.49 -38.12
C LYS A 9 -0.23 -40.52 -36.63
N LYS A 10 0.51 -41.54 -36.15
CA LYS A 10 1.00 -41.59 -34.76
C LYS A 10 2.05 -40.53 -34.45
N ILE A 11 2.88 -40.12 -35.43
CA ILE A 11 3.87 -39.09 -35.28
C ILE A 11 3.18 -37.74 -35.20
N ASP A 12 2.21 -37.45 -36.09
CA ASP A 12 1.38 -36.25 -36.06
C ASP A 12 0.61 -36.08 -34.74
N ASP A 13 0.00 -37.19 -34.24
CA ASP A 13 -0.72 -37.19 -32.97
C ASP A 13 0.20 -36.92 -31.77
N THR A 14 1.44 -37.46 -31.81
CA THR A 14 2.42 -37.19 -30.72
C THR A 14 2.99 -35.78 -30.77
N GLU A 15 3.14 -35.20 -31.93
CA GLU A 15 3.59 -33.80 -32.07
C GLU A 15 2.49 -32.82 -31.65
N ALA A 16 1.24 -33.07 -32.02
CA ALA A 16 0.08 -32.32 -31.55
C ALA A 16 -0.05 -32.37 -30.04
N LEU A 17 0.11 -33.54 -29.41
CA LEU A 17 0.10 -33.71 -27.95
C LEU A 17 1.24 -32.97 -27.27
N LYS A 18 2.45 -32.98 -27.83
CA LYS A 18 3.59 -32.22 -27.31
C LYS A 18 3.32 -30.71 -27.35
N ASN A 19 2.76 -30.23 -28.44
CA ASN A 19 2.40 -28.81 -28.58
C ASN A 19 1.31 -28.40 -27.59
N GLN A 20 0.30 -29.24 -27.38
CA GLN A 20 -0.72 -29.02 -26.36
C GLN A 20 -0.15 -29.01 -24.95
N LEU A 21 0.76 -29.96 -24.64
CA LEU A 21 1.42 -30.00 -23.33
C LEU A 21 2.29 -28.76 -23.11
N THR A 22 3.07 -28.34 -24.10
CA THR A 22 3.90 -27.14 -24.01
C THR A 22 3.06 -25.89 -23.75
N ARG A 23 1.92 -25.79 -24.46
CA ARG A 23 0.98 -24.69 -24.25
C ARG A 23 0.35 -24.74 -22.85
N ALA A 24 -0.09 -25.92 -22.40
CA ALA A 24 -0.67 -26.09 -21.07
C ALA A 24 0.35 -25.76 -19.96
N LEU A 25 1.62 -26.13 -20.13
CA LEU A 25 2.68 -25.76 -19.18
C LEU A 25 2.92 -24.25 -19.15
N ALA A 26 2.97 -23.60 -20.32
CA ALA A 26 3.10 -22.14 -20.40
C ALA A 26 1.89 -21.42 -19.75
N ASP A 27 0.68 -21.90 -20.00
CA ASP A 27 -0.53 -21.36 -19.38
C ASP A 27 -0.53 -21.58 -17.85
N TYR A 28 -0.07 -22.73 -17.38
CA TYR A 28 0.09 -23.02 -15.95
C TYR A 28 1.13 -22.09 -15.29
N ASP A 29 2.28 -21.89 -15.90
CA ASP A 29 3.31 -20.97 -15.38
C ASP A 29 2.82 -19.53 -15.31
N ASN A 30 2.08 -19.09 -16.33
CA ASN A 30 1.46 -17.76 -16.34
C ASN A 30 0.39 -17.62 -15.24
N LEU A 31 -0.46 -18.64 -15.08
CA LEU A 31 -1.48 -18.67 -14.03
C LEU A 31 -0.85 -18.63 -12.64
N ARG A 32 0.18 -19.45 -12.42
CA ARG A 32 0.91 -19.49 -11.15
C ARG A 32 1.50 -18.14 -10.80
N LYS A 33 2.17 -17.49 -11.77
CA LYS A 33 2.75 -16.17 -11.57
C LYS A 33 1.71 -15.12 -11.20
N ARG A 34 0.60 -15.11 -11.93
CA ARG A 34 -0.53 -14.22 -11.64
C ARG A 34 -1.14 -14.49 -10.26
N THR A 35 -1.30 -15.77 -9.87
CA THR A 35 -1.84 -16.13 -8.56
C THR A 35 -0.93 -15.68 -7.42
N ASP A 36 0.40 -15.80 -7.57
CA ASP A 36 1.37 -15.34 -6.58
C ASP A 36 1.34 -13.81 -6.44
N GLU A 37 1.20 -13.08 -7.55
CA GLU A 37 1.04 -11.62 -7.56
C GLU A 37 -0.28 -11.21 -6.88
N GLU A 38 -1.40 -11.83 -7.25
CA GLU A 38 -2.71 -11.60 -6.65
C GLU A 38 -2.69 -11.87 -5.14
N LYS A 39 -2.06 -12.96 -4.70
CA LYS A 39 -1.93 -13.30 -3.28
C LYS A 39 -1.19 -12.20 -2.50
N THR A 40 -0.11 -11.68 -3.04
CA THR A 40 0.65 -10.57 -2.43
C THR A 40 -0.21 -9.32 -2.28
N LEU A 41 -0.99 -8.97 -3.31
CA LEU A 41 -1.93 -7.85 -3.27
C LEU A 41 -3.04 -8.07 -2.23
N TRP A 42 -3.60 -9.28 -2.13
CA TRP A 42 -4.64 -9.61 -1.16
C TRP A 42 -4.15 -9.46 0.28
N ILE A 43 -2.94 -9.93 0.59
CA ILE A 43 -2.31 -9.78 1.91
C ILE A 43 -2.18 -8.29 2.23
N LYS A 44 -1.68 -7.49 1.30
CA LYS A 44 -1.50 -6.05 1.45
C LYS A 44 -2.82 -5.33 1.72
N PHE A 45 -3.85 -5.57 0.92
CA PHE A 45 -5.18 -4.96 1.11
C PHE A 45 -5.82 -5.34 2.45
N SER A 46 -5.67 -6.60 2.85
CA SER A 46 -6.16 -7.07 4.14
C SER A 46 -5.46 -6.36 5.31
N SER A 47 -4.14 -6.23 5.26
CA SER A 47 -3.35 -5.51 6.25
C SER A 47 -3.70 -4.03 6.29
N GLN A 48 -3.86 -3.38 5.14
CA GLN A 48 -4.24 -1.98 5.04
C GLN A 48 -5.57 -1.68 5.75
N THR A 49 -6.56 -2.56 5.61
CA THR A 49 -7.87 -2.40 6.26
C THR A 49 -7.74 -2.42 7.78
N ILE A 50 -6.94 -3.33 8.32
CA ILE A 50 -6.71 -3.44 9.78
C ILE A 50 -5.92 -2.23 10.27
N ILE A 51 -4.85 -1.87 9.58
CA ILE A 51 -4.00 -0.72 9.93
C ILE A 51 -4.84 0.56 9.96
N THR A 52 -5.68 0.80 8.96
CA THR A 52 -6.55 1.98 8.92
C THR A 52 -7.43 2.11 10.15
N LYS A 53 -7.97 0.99 10.66
CA LYS A 53 -8.76 0.98 11.90
C LYS A 53 -7.90 1.24 13.14
N LEU A 54 -6.69 0.68 13.18
CA LEU A 54 -5.75 0.89 14.28
C LEU A 54 -5.25 2.35 14.32
N LEU A 55 -5.04 2.98 13.17
CA LEU A 55 -4.67 4.39 13.09
C LEU A 55 -5.74 5.30 13.70
N ALA A 56 -7.02 4.99 13.53
CA ALA A 56 -8.08 5.76 14.17
C ALA A 56 -8.01 5.69 15.71
N ILE A 57 -7.62 4.54 16.26
CA ILE A 57 -7.41 4.37 17.71
C ILE A 57 -6.16 5.16 18.14
N LEU A 58 -5.08 5.10 17.36
CA LEU A 58 -3.86 5.87 17.63
C LEU A 58 -4.14 7.38 17.67
N ASP A 59 -4.93 7.91 16.73
CA ASP A 59 -5.33 9.31 16.70
C ASP A 59 -6.09 9.70 18.00
N MET A 60 -6.96 8.82 18.50
CA MET A 60 -7.66 9.05 19.78
C MET A 60 -6.70 9.07 20.97
N LEU A 61 -5.70 8.16 20.99
CA LEU A 61 -4.68 8.11 22.04
C LEU A 61 -3.80 9.36 22.02
N GLU A 62 -3.39 9.82 20.84
CA GLU A 62 -2.63 11.07 20.68
C GLU A 62 -3.44 12.28 21.13
N SER A 63 -4.71 12.36 20.76
CA SER A 63 -5.61 13.41 21.23
C SER A 63 -5.75 13.40 22.75
N ALA A 64 -5.92 12.22 23.34
CA ALA A 64 -5.99 12.07 24.81
C ALA A 64 -4.68 12.53 25.48
N GLN A 65 -3.53 12.19 24.88
CA GLN A 65 -2.22 12.59 25.39
C GLN A 65 -2.03 14.09 25.44
N VAL A 66 -2.53 14.82 24.44
CA VAL A 66 -2.48 16.30 24.44
C VAL A 66 -3.16 16.89 25.66
N HIS A 67 -4.25 16.28 26.12
CA HIS A 67 -5.01 16.74 27.27
C HIS A 67 -4.48 16.22 28.61
N LEU A 68 -4.14 14.92 28.67
CA LEU A 68 -3.73 14.24 29.91
C LEU A 68 -2.27 14.50 30.27
N LYS A 69 -1.39 14.63 29.25
CA LYS A 69 0.08 14.77 29.40
C LYS A 69 0.67 13.68 30.29
N ASP A 70 0.13 12.47 30.19
CA ASP A 70 0.56 11.31 30.97
C ASP A 70 1.82 10.67 30.35
N GLN A 71 2.82 10.40 31.20
CA GLN A 71 4.09 9.84 30.73
C GLN A 71 3.97 8.39 30.28
N GLY A 72 3.11 7.60 30.93
CA GLY A 72 2.85 6.20 30.55
C GLY A 72 2.16 6.09 29.20
N LEU A 73 1.17 6.96 28.97
CA LEU A 73 0.46 7.03 27.70
C LEU A 73 1.41 7.48 26.56
N ALA A 74 2.30 8.44 26.82
CA ALA A 74 3.29 8.85 25.83
C ALA A 74 4.21 7.70 25.39
N ILE A 75 4.67 6.89 26.35
CA ILE A 75 5.50 5.70 26.08
C ILE A 75 4.70 4.67 25.26
N ALA A 76 3.44 4.41 25.62
CA ALA A 76 2.59 3.48 24.89
C ALA A 76 2.37 3.90 23.43
N ILE A 77 2.15 5.19 23.16
CA ILE A 77 2.03 5.75 21.83
C ILE A 77 3.32 5.56 21.03
N LEU A 78 4.48 5.82 21.63
CA LEU A 78 5.78 5.62 20.99
C LEU A 78 6.03 4.16 20.61
N GLU A 79 5.74 3.23 21.52
CA GLU A 79 5.87 1.79 21.24
C GLU A 79 4.88 1.35 20.15
N PHE A 80 3.67 1.89 20.12
CA PHE A 80 2.70 1.60 19.07
C PHE A 80 3.22 2.06 17.69
N LYS A 81 3.74 3.28 17.59
CA LYS A 81 4.35 3.82 16.36
C LYS A 81 5.56 2.98 15.93
N LYS A 82 6.37 2.53 16.88
CA LYS A 82 7.52 1.66 16.60
C LYS A 82 7.07 0.32 16.00
N VAL A 83 6.06 -0.32 16.56
CA VAL A 83 5.50 -1.56 16.00
C VAL A 83 5.00 -1.34 14.57
N LEU A 84 4.31 -0.24 14.27
CA LEU A 84 3.90 0.09 12.90
C LEU A 84 5.10 0.23 11.97
N ASN A 85 6.16 0.88 12.43
CA ASN A 85 7.38 1.07 11.63
C ASN A 85 8.11 -0.27 11.38
N ASP A 86 8.17 -1.14 12.38
CA ASP A 86 8.75 -2.49 12.25
C ASP A 86 7.97 -3.36 11.24
N GLU A 87 6.66 -3.12 11.12
CA GLU A 87 5.78 -3.75 10.11
C GLU A 87 5.78 -3.02 8.75
N GLY A 88 6.68 -2.07 8.57
CA GLY A 88 6.84 -1.36 7.30
C GLY A 88 5.79 -0.29 7.04
N VAL A 89 5.23 0.31 8.09
CA VAL A 89 4.28 1.43 8.02
C VAL A 89 4.93 2.68 8.55
N GLU A 90 5.09 3.70 7.70
CA GLU A 90 5.78 4.96 7.99
C GLU A 90 4.79 6.11 8.15
N GLU A 91 5.06 6.99 9.10
CA GLU A 91 4.29 8.21 9.30
C GLU A 91 4.63 9.28 8.25
N ILE A 92 3.61 9.92 7.70
CA ILE A 92 3.73 11.12 6.86
C ILE A 92 3.37 12.31 7.75
N ALA A 93 4.40 12.96 8.27
CA ALA A 93 4.26 14.12 9.16
C ALA A 93 4.97 15.33 8.53
N PRO A 94 4.33 16.03 7.57
CA PRO A 94 4.87 17.26 7.02
C PRO A 94 4.99 18.32 8.12
N ILE A 95 5.89 19.26 7.95
CA ILE A 95 6.06 20.38 8.87
C ILE A 95 5.53 21.67 8.24
N GLU A 96 5.29 22.68 9.08
CA GLU A 96 4.92 24.02 8.63
C GLU A 96 6.00 24.59 7.68
N GLY A 97 5.57 25.09 6.52
CA GLY A 97 6.44 25.62 5.48
C GLY A 97 6.80 24.63 4.37
N ASP A 98 6.51 23.35 4.53
CA ASP A 98 6.71 22.34 3.48
C ASP A 98 5.84 22.64 2.26
N GLU A 99 6.29 22.20 1.09
CA GLU A 99 5.47 22.24 -0.12
C GLU A 99 4.37 21.20 -0.05
N PHE A 100 3.16 21.60 -0.41
CA PHE A 100 2.05 20.69 -0.50
C PHE A 100 2.29 19.66 -1.61
N ASN A 101 2.23 18.38 -1.25
CA ASN A 101 2.33 17.26 -2.20
C ASN A 101 1.03 16.44 -2.17
N HIS A 102 0.29 16.48 -3.27
CA HIS A 102 -0.98 15.78 -3.42
C HIS A 102 -0.86 14.24 -3.38
N GLU A 103 0.35 13.68 -3.56
CA GLU A 103 0.57 12.23 -3.44
C GLU A 103 0.46 11.74 -2.00
N PHE A 104 0.82 12.59 -1.03
CA PHE A 104 0.90 12.21 0.38
C PHE A 104 0.01 13.05 1.30
N MET A 105 -0.52 14.17 0.80
CA MET A 105 -1.26 15.14 1.59
C MET A 105 -2.62 15.43 0.99
N GLU A 106 -3.59 15.71 1.85
CA GLU A 106 -4.93 16.20 1.52
C GLU A 106 -5.13 17.56 2.14
N ALA A 107 -5.36 18.58 1.32
CA ALA A 107 -5.67 19.92 1.80
C ALA A 107 -7.14 19.98 2.23
N ILE A 108 -7.37 20.14 3.54
CA ILE A 108 -8.73 20.23 4.10
C ILE A 108 -9.22 21.67 4.24
N GLU A 109 -8.30 22.64 4.29
CA GLU A 109 -8.60 24.06 4.41
C GLU A 109 -7.54 24.89 3.69
N VAL A 110 -7.97 25.97 3.06
CA VAL A 110 -7.09 26.96 2.44
C VAL A 110 -7.17 28.25 3.26
N VAL A 111 -6.04 28.67 3.81
CA VAL A 111 -5.94 29.90 4.61
C VAL A 111 -5.15 30.97 3.84
N LYS A 112 -5.44 32.25 4.11
CA LYS A 112 -4.66 33.36 3.54
C LYS A 112 -3.24 33.33 4.14
N GLY A 113 -2.24 33.33 3.28
CA GLY A 113 -0.84 33.29 3.70
C GLY A 113 0.07 34.09 2.79
N LYS A 114 1.35 34.20 3.17
CA LYS A 114 2.37 34.95 2.40
C LYS A 114 2.88 34.18 1.18
N SER A 115 2.69 32.88 1.13
CA SER A 115 3.18 31.97 0.09
C SER A 115 2.05 31.09 -0.41
N ASP A 116 2.07 30.76 -1.70
CA ASP A 116 1.12 29.81 -2.26
C ASP A 116 1.60 28.36 -2.00
N ASN A 117 0.63 27.49 -1.79
CA ASN A 117 0.83 26.03 -1.76
C ASN A 117 1.81 25.52 -0.68
N LYS A 118 1.84 26.20 0.47
CA LYS A 118 2.65 25.79 1.62
C LYS A 118 1.77 25.22 2.72
N VAL A 119 2.28 24.20 3.41
CA VAL A 119 1.65 23.63 4.61
C VAL A 119 1.72 24.69 5.73
N VAL A 120 0.57 25.00 6.31
CA VAL A 120 0.46 25.92 7.45
C VAL A 120 0.28 25.16 8.75
N GLU A 121 -0.50 24.08 8.71
CA GLU A 121 -0.81 23.30 9.89
C GLU A 121 -1.08 21.85 9.47
N VAL A 122 -0.58 20.90 10.23
CA VAL A 122 -0.92 19.49 10.10
C VAL A 122 -2.02 19.16 11.08
N VAL A 123 -3.21 18.85 10.54
CA VAL A 123 -4.39 18.53 11.36
C VAL A 123 -4.39 17.05 11.76
N LEU A 124 -3.92 16.18 10.85
CA LEU A 124 -3.84 14.75 11.08
C LEU A 124 -2.66 14.17 10.30
N PRO A 125 -1.78 13.38 10.93
CA PRO A 125 -0.68 12.75 10.22
C PRO A 125 -1.18 11.71 9.21
N GLY A 126 -0.47 11.56 8.12
CA GLY A 126 -0.69 10.52 7.13
C GLY A 126 0.14 9.28 7.43
N TRP A 127 -0.12 8.22 6.68
CA TRP A 127 0.59 6.96 6.82
C TRP A 127 0.74 6.26 5.47
N LYS A 128 1.90 5.66 5.22
CA LYS A 128 2.22 4.94 3.99
C LYS A 128 2.97 3.65 4.31
N PHE A 129 2.97 2.73 3.37
CA PHE A 129 3.90 1.60 3.43
C PHE A 129 5.30 2.01 2.93
N THR A 130 6.32 1.26 3.29
CA THR A 130 7.71 1.45 2.84
C THR A 130 7.86 1.37 1.31
N ASP A 131 6.95 0.71 0.61
CA ASP A 131 6.89 0.68 -0.86
C ASP A 131 6.31 1.97 -1.48
N GLY A 132 5.96 2.96 -0.64
CA GLY A 132 5.40 4.25 -1.04
C GLY A 132 3.89 4.29 -1.19
N SER A 133 3.18 3.14 -1.09
CA SER A 133 1.72 3.14 -1.19
C SER A 133 1.07 3.78 0.03
N VAL A 134 0.19 4.75 -0.21
CA VAL A 134 -0.46 5.53 0.84
C VAL A 134 -1.60 4.72 1.48
N ILE A 135 -1.59 4.63 2.81
CA ILE A 135 -2.67 4.07 3.62
C ILE A 135 -3.69 5.17 3.94
N ARG A 136 -3.19 6.34 4.34
CA ARG A 136 -3.97 7.53 4.67
C ARG A 136 -3.15 8.78 4.38
N HIS A 137 -3.71 9.74 3.66
CA HIS A 137 -3.05 11.02 3.42
C HIS A 137 -2.97 11.86 4.70
N ALA A 138 -1.91 12.65 4.84
CA ALA A 138 -1.83 13.65 5.89
C ALA A 138 -2.83 14.77 5.61
N LYS A 139 -3.67 15.12 6.57
CA LYS A 139 -4.61 16.23 6.46
C LYS A 139 -3.96 17.51 6.89
N VAL A 140 -3.85 18.45 5.97
CA VAL A 140 -3.13 19.71 6.18
C VAL A 140 -3.98 20.92 5.81
N LYS A 141 -3.68 22.06 6.44
CA LYS A 141 -4.11 23.36 5.97
C LYS A 141 -3.01 23.96 5.11
N VAL A 142 -3.38 24.51 3.98
CA VAL A 142 -2.44 25.12 3.01
C VAL A 142 -2.65 26.60 2.86
N SER A 143 -1.58 27.33 2.60
CA SER A 143 -1.64 28.76 2.34
C SER A 143 -1.93 29.05 0.89
N LYS A 144 -2.72 30.10 0.66
CA LYS A 144 -2.92 30.76 -0.62
C LYS A 144 -2.72 32.28 -0.45
N LYS A 145 -2.00 32.84 -1.39
CA LYS A 145 -1.73 34.29 -1.43
C LYS A 145 -2.96 35.08 -1.85
#